data_297deccd28512302138b808a6be15a19
#
_entry.id   297deccd28512302138b808a6be15a19
#
_cell.length_a   1.000
_cell.length_b   1.000
_cell.length_c   1.000
_cell.angle_alpha   90.00
_cell.angle_beta   90.00
_cell.angle_gamma   90.00
#
_symmetry.space_group_name_H-M   'P 1'
#
loop_
_entity.id
_entity.type
_entity.pdbx_description
1 polymer ?
#
loop_
_entity_poly.entity_id
_entity_poly.type
_entity_poly.pdbx_seq_one_letter_code
_entity_poly.pdbx_strand_id
1 'polypeptide(L)' 'MELDALETKAVELLRSRLEKASIKTLNARVENEPKGLVSVDGIFEDTEGHVSKFEVKFQVSKEKAQVVSWYVTG' A
#
# COMPACT_ATOMS: atom_id res chain seq x y z
N MET A 1 6.92 -11.92 -8.28
CA MET A 1 5.63 -11.29 -7.94
C MET A 1 5.45 -10.03 -8.75
N GLU A 2 4.28 -9.83 -9.33
CA GLU A 2 4.03 -8.66 -10.13
C GLU A 2 3.75 -7.44 -9.27
N LEU A 3 4.11 -6.27 -9.79
CA LEU A 3 3.94 -5.01 -9.05
C LEU A 3 2.47 -4.68 -8.76
N ASP A 4 1.57 -5.04 -9.67
CA ASP A 4 0.13 -4.84 -9.47
C ASP A 4 -0.39 -5.63 -8.26
N ALA A 5 0.17 -6.81 -8.02
CA ALA A 5 -0.21 -7.62 -6.86
C ALA A 5 0.20 -6.93 -5.56
N LEU A 6 1.32 -6.22 -5.56
CA LEU A 6 1.77 -5.50 -4.37
C LEU A 6 0.87 -4.30 -4.07
N GLU A 7 0.42 -3.61 -5.11
CA GLU A 7 -0.55 -2.52 -4.93
C GLU A 7 -1.83 -3.05 -4.29
N THR A 8 -2.34 -4.17 -4.79
CA THR A 8 -3.53 -4.80 -4.23
C THR A 8 -3.32 -5.17 -2.76
N LYS A 9 -2.17 -5.76 -2.43
CA LYS A 9 -1.84 -6.11 -1.05
C LYS A 9 -1.78 -4.90 -0.15
N ALA A 10 -1.23 -3.79 -0.63
CA ALA A 10 -1.16 -2.56 0.14
C ALA A 10 -2.57 -2.02 0.45
N VAL A 11 -3.46 -2.02 -0.55
CA VAL A 11 -4.83 -1.56 -0.35
C VAL A 11 -5.58 -2.46 0.64
N GLU A 12 -5.40 -3.77 0.52
CA GLU A 12 -6.02 -4.72 1.45
C GLU A 12 -5.53 -4.53 2.88
N LEU A 13 -4.23 -4.27 3.05
CA LEU A 13 -3.67 -3.98 4.36
C LEU A 13 -4.32 -2.73 4.96
N LEU A 14 -4.46 -1.68 4.19
CA LEU A 14 -5.07 -0.43 4.66
C LEU A 14 -6.51 -0.64 5.08
N ARG A 15 -7.29 -1.39 4.29
CA ARG A 15 -8.67 -1.69 4.65
C ARG A 15 -8.76 -2.44 5.96
N SER A 16 -7.87 -3.40 6.16
CA SER A 16 -7.83 -4.21 7.37
C SER A 16 -7.44 -3.38 8.59
N ARG A 17 -6.42 -2.53 8.47
CA ARG A 17 -5.89 -1.77 9.61
C ARG A 17 -6.71 -0.56 9.97
N LEU A 18 -7.34 0.07 9.00
CA LEU A 18 -8.13 1.27 9.24
C LEU A 18 -9.60 0.97 9.51
N GLU A 19 -10.00 -0.28 9.43
CA GLU A 19 -11.39 -0.71 9.64
C GLU A 19 -12.39 0.05 8.77
N LYS A 20 -11.98 0.47 7.59
CA LYS A 20 -12.85 1.18 6.66
C LYS A 20 -13.51 0.22 5.70
N ALA A 21 -14.81 0.34 5.55
CA ALA A 21 -15.57 -0.53 4.67
C ALA A 21 -15.22 -0.30 3.20
N SER A 22 -14.83 0.91 2.85
CA SER A 22 -14.51 1.25 1.48
C SER A 22 -13.34 2.23 1.44
N ILE A 23 -12.29 1.84 0.77
CA ILE A 23 -11.15 2.70 0.50
C ILE A 23 -10.96 2.72 -1.02
N LYS A 24 -10.94 3.91 -1.58
CA LYS A 24 -10.72 4.09 -3.00
C LYS A 24 -9.32 4.67 -3.20
N THR A 25 -8.46 3.94 -3.87
CA THR A 25 -7.15 4.45 -4.23
C THR A 25 -7.30 5.44 -5.39
N LEU A 26 -6.92 6.68 -5.14
CA LEU A 26 -6.99 7.71 -6.17
C LEU A 26 -5.75 7.73 -7.03
N ASN A 27 -4.60 7.43 -6.43
CA ASN A 27 -3.34 7.39 -7.14
C ASN A 27 -2.37 6.54 -6.32
N ALA A 28 -1.71 5.61 -6.98
CA ALA A 28 -0.73 4.75 -6.32
C ALA A 28 0.45 4.51 -7.25
N ARG A 29 1.61 4.40 -6.66
CA ARG A 29 2.85 4.20 -7.39
C ARG A 29 3.65 3.09 -6.70
N VAL A 30 4.25 2.23 -7.51
CA VAL A 30 5.13 1.17 -7.02
C VAL A 30 6.55 1.51 -7.41
N GLU A 31 7.46 1.49 -6.45
CA GLU A 31 8.85 1.87 -6.67
C GLU A 31 9.78 0.82 -6.08
N ASN A 32 10.70 0.33 -6.91
CA ASN A 32 11.72 -0.60 -6.45
C ASN A 32 12.85 0.14 -5.73
N GLU A 33 13.23 -0.38 -4.58
CA GLU A 33 14.34 0.13 -3.79
C GLU A 33 15.44 -0.92 -3.69
N PRO A 34 16.65 -0.56 -3.25
CA PRO A 34 17.74 -1.53 -3.07
C PRO A 34 17.39 -2.65 -2.10
N LYS A 35 18.10 -3.78 -2.24
CA LYS A 35 18.01 -4.94 -1.32
C LYS A 35 16.64 -5.64 -1.32
N GLY A 36 15.95 -5.58 -2.46
CA GLY A 36 14.68 -6.28 -2.59
C GLY A 36 13.51 -5.59 -1.89
N LEU A 37 13.67 -4.36 -1.49
CA LEU A 37 12.56 -3.58 -0.93
C LEU A 37 11.72 -2.98 -2.05
N VAL A 38 10.42 -2.96 -1.85
CA VAL A 38 9.48 -2.35 -2.78
C VAL A 38 8.55 -1.44 -1.99
N SER A 39 8.42 -0.21 -2.43
CA SER A 39 7.55 0.77 -1.80
C SER A 39 6.31 0.97 -2.66
N VAL A 40 5.15 0.91 -2.04
CA VAL A 40 3.88 1.27 -2.69
C VAL A 40 3.35 2.49 -1.95
N ASP A 41 3.26 3.62 -2.65
CA ASP A 41 2.79 4.86 -2.04
C ASP A 41 1.74 5.52 -2.92
N GLY A 42 0.92 6.35 -2.31
CA GLY A 42 -0.12 7.03 -3.05
C GLY A 42 -1.08 7.76 -2.13
N ILE A 43 -2.24 8.05 -2.68
CA ILE A 43 -3.32 8.70 -1.93
C ILE A 43 -4.58 7.85 -2.03
N PHE A 44 -5.42 7.93 -1.01
CA PHE A 44 -6.71 7.26 -1.02
C PHE A 44 -7.78 8.14 -0.40
N GLU A 45 -9.03 7.83 -0.75
CA GLU A 45 -10.19 8.50 -0.20
C GLU A 45 -11.00 7.48 0.60
N ASP A 46 -11.40 7.86 1.80
CA ASP A 46 -12.23 7.01 2.64
C ASP A 46 -13.73 7.26 2.38
N THR A 47 -14.58 6.55 3.13
CA THR A 47 -16.03 6.64 2.97
C THR A 47 -16.60 8.02 3.32
N GLU A 48 -15.85 8.81 4.06
CA GLU A 48 -16.26 10.16 4.47
C GLU A 48 -15.73 11.25 3.53
N GLY A 49 -15.02 10.85 2.49
CA GLY A 49 -14.48 11.79 1.52
C GLY A 49 -13.15 12.41 1.92
N HIS A 50 -12.53 11.92 3.00
CA HIS A 50 -11.23 12.40 3.41
C HIS A 50 -10.13 11.80 2.55
N VAL A 51 -9.19 12.63 2.12
CA VAL A 51 -8.06 12.20 1.31
C VAL A 51 -6.82 12.12 2.19
N SER A 52 -6.14 10.99 2.14
CA SER A 52 -4.95 10.74 2.94
C SER A 52 -3.85 10.17 2.07
N LYS A 53 -2.60 10.29 2.52
CA LYS A 53 -1.45 9.66 1.87
C LYS A 53 -1.08 8.39 2.61
N PHE A 54 -0.56 7.42 1.87
CA PHE A 54 -0.11 6.18 2.47
C PHE A 54 1.20 5.73 1.83
N GLU A 55 1.93 4.92 2.59
CA GLU A 55 3.08 4.19 2.07
C GLU A 55 3.13 2.83 2.76
N VAL A 56 3.34 1.78 1.98
CA VAL A 56 3.56 0.43 2.48
C VAL A 56 4.86 -0.07 1.88
N LYS A 57 5.78 -0.56 2.71
CA LYS A 57 7.03 -1.13 2.25
C LYS A 57 7.00 -2.64 2.41
N PHE A 58 7.44 -3.33 1.38
CA PHE A 58 7.51 -4.78 1.35
C PHE A 58 8.95 -5.24 1.19
N GLN A 59 9.30 -6.33 1.83
CA GLN A 59 10.50 -7.09 1.52
C GLN A 59 10.09 -8.19 0.57
N VAL A 60 10.58 -8.15 -0.66
CA VAL A 60 10.21 -9.11 -1.69
C VAL A 60 11.33 -10.12 -1.88
N SER A 61 11.01 -11.39 -1.83
CA SER A 61 11.89 -12.49 -2.18
C SER A 61 11.16 -13.36 -3.21
N LYS A 62 11.84 -14.37 -3.75
CA LYS A 62 11.40 -15.14 -4.94
C LYS A 62 9.89 -15.28 -5.16
N GLU A 63 9.11 -15.59 -4.14
CA GLU A 63 7.67 -15.78 -4.27
C GLU A 63 6.86 -15.15 -3.15
N LYS A 64 7.54 -14.42 -2.26
CA LYS A 64 6.87 -13.85 -1.11
C LYS A 64 7.12 -12.35 -1.00
N ALA A 65 6.12 -11.64 -0.55
CA ALA A 65 6.26 -10.23 -0.18
C ALA A 65 5.76 -10.09 1.26
N GLN A 66 6.59 -9.52 2.11
CA GLN A 66 6.24 -9.29 3.51
C GLN A 66 6.20 -7.81 3.79
N VAL A 67 5.20 -7.36 4.51
CA VAL A 67 5.10 -5.97 4.94
C VAL A 67 6.14 -5.73 6.02
N VAL A 68 7.04 -4.77 5.79
CA VAL A 68 8.04 -4.39 6.79
C VAL A 68 7.68 -3.09 7.48
N SER A 69 6.93 -2.22 6.83
CA SER A 69 6.43 -1.00 7.45
C SER A 69 5.28 -0.44 6.64
N TRP A 70 4.45 0.37 7.30
CA TRP A 70 3.38 1.10 6.62
C TRP A 70 3.02 2.32 7.46
N TYR A 71 2.52 3.34 6.79
CA TYR A 71 1.99 4.50 7.50
C TYR A 71 0.94 5.22 6.66
N VAL A 72 0.13 6.00 7.33
CA VAL A 72 -0.89 6.85 6.72
C VAL A 72 -0.80 8.22 7.35
N THR A 73 -0.81 9.25 6.51
CA THR A 73 -0.81 10.65 6.93
C THR A 73 -1.93 11.39 6.21
N GLY A 74 -2.55 12.30 6.91
CA GLY A 74 -3.59 13.05 6.23
C GLY A 74 -4.30 14.07 7.06
#